data_4c04ec3a2a9ad2059d7134b7d8d64ec1
#
_entry.id   4c04ec3a2a9ad2059d7134b7d8d64ec1
#
_cell.length_a   1.000
_cell.length_b   1.000
_cell.length_c   1.000
_cell.angle_alpha   90.00
_cell.angle_beta   90.00
_cell.angle_gamma   90.00
#
_symmetry.space_group_name_H-M   'P 1'
#
loop_
_entity.id
_entity.type
_entity.pdbx_description
1 polymer ?
#
loop_
_entity_poly.entity_id
_entity_poly.type
_entity_poly.pdbx_seq_one_letter_code
_entity_poly.pdbx_strand_id
1 'polypeptide(L)'
;MGAWLFGLVYGAARRDGPPCDGPAFYKALAPYKRLPRLTCGIATGALCALYSLFFALQLAEWTAAMGGPGLTAPEASAFAVDGFWELLRIQLLDIAVLAGVHFLAKRPLPKALAALFCGFGVAFALLAGAKLAAYIRLFGFTPRRGAAGWFLTVLLVWGVLLLVRVFKPIPAARIGIAVLAVSFVVLGCTDPDRRIAEATLTRWEQGIDPVLDTGVLSACGATQYSGEEKEPLLMSTTTRLVQDGWFIGRSLDDIYQLYYYYEDNQTVYATQLDSTHTLRLTVQGNTCTAAELLTA
;
A
#
# COMPACT_ATOMS: atom_id res chain seq x y z
N MET A 1 -9.81 16.28 -10.20
CA MET A 1 -9.99 14.99 -10.90
C MET A 1 -11.39 14.84 -11.47
N GLY A 2 -12.48 15.07 -10.71
CA GLY A 2 -13.86 14.90 -11.19
C GLY A 2 -14.23 15.73 -12.44
N ALA A 3 -13.81 16.99 -12.51
CA ALA A 3 -14.07 17.87 -13.66
C ALA A 3 -13.41 17.35 -14.96
N TRP A 4 -12.23 16.73 -14.87
CA TRP A 4 -11.54 16.14 -16.01
C TRP A 4 -12.24 14.88 -16.52
N LEU A 5 -12.65 13.99 -15.61
CA LEU A 5 -13.45 12.80 -15.92
C LEU A 5 -14.80 13.18 -16.52
N PHE A 6 -15.48 14.19 -15.94
CA PHE A 6 -16.72 14.71 -16.47
C PHE A 6 -16.54 15.28 -17.89
N GLY A 7 -15.46 16.05 -18.13
CA GLY A 7 -15.12 16.58 -19.45
C GLY A 7 -14.88 15.49 -20.50
N LEU A 8 -14.20 14.39 -20.11
CA LEU A 8 -14.00 13.24 -21.00
C LEU A 8 -15.32 12.53 -21.35
N VAL A 9 -16.15 12.24 -20.35
CA VAL A 9 -17.45 11.57 -20.55
C VAL A 9 -18.39 12.46 -21.35
N TYR A 10 -18.48 13.75 -20.99
CA TYR A 10 -19.32 14.73 -21.69
C TYR A 10 -18.86 14.96 -23.13
N GLY A 11 -17.55 15.07 -23.36
CA GLY A 11 -16.98 15.19 -24.69
C GLY A 11 -17.20 13.92 -25.54
N ALA A 12 -17.14 12.75 -24.95
CA ALA A 12 -17.46 11.50 -25.63
C ALA A 12 -18.94 11.35 -25.97
N ALA A 13 -19.84 11.80 -25.05
CA ALA A 13 -21.29 11.75 -25.25
C ALA A 13 -21.81 12.78 -26.27
N ARG A 14 -21.14 13.94 -26.42
CA ARG A 14 -21.51 14.99 -27.36
C ARG A 14 -20.81 14.91 -28.72
N ARG A 15 -20.05 13.87 -28.97
CA ARG A 15 -19.36 13.72 -30.24
C ARG A 15 -20.33 13.31 -31.32
N ASP A 16 -20.73 14.25 -32.16
CA ASP A 16 -21.60 14.06 -33.35
C ASP A 16 -20.91 13.31 -34.51
N GLY A 17 -19.92 12.49 -34.21
CA GLY A 17 -19.17 11.68 -35.18
C GLY A 17 -19.45 10.19 -35.01
N PRO A 18 -19.21 9.38 -36.04
CA PRO A 18 -19.32 7.93 -35.90
C PRO A 18 -18.45 7.47 -34.71
N PRO A 19 -18.93 6.50 -33.90
CA PRO A 19 -18.13 5.95 -32.80
C PRO A 19 -16.76 5.60 -33.36
N CYS A 20 -15.69 5.88 -32.60
CA CYS A 20 -14.32 5.52 -33.01
C CYS A 20 -14.29 4.04 -33.33
N ASP A 21 -14.53 3.70 -34.60
CA ASP A 21 -14.40 2.33 -35.07
C ASP A 21 -12.95 1.91 -34.84
N GLY A 22 -12.78 0.82 -34.11
CA GLY A 22 -11.45 0.25 -33.87
C GLY A 22 -10.60 0.18 -35.16
N PRO A 23 -11.19 -0.22 -36.32
CA PRO A 23 -10.51 -0.19 -37.61
C PRO A 23 -10.03 1.19 -38.05
N ALA A 24 -10.84 2.23 -37.88
CA ALA A 24 -10.45 3.61 -38.22
C ALA A 24 -9.30 4.14 -37.35
N PHE A 25 -9.34 3.84 -36.04
CA PHE A 25 -8.26 4.16 -35.11
C PHE A 25 -6.95 3.44 -35.49
N TYR A 26 -6.99 2.14 -35.79
CA TYR A 26 -5.80 1.40 -36.21
C TYR A 26 -5.27 1.86 -37.58
N LYS A 27 -6.12 2.33 -38.47
CA LYS A 27 -5.72 2.93 -39.76
C LYS A 27 -5.00 4.28 -39.54
N ALA A 28 -5.50 5.10 -38.61
CA ALA A 28 -4.86 6.36 -38.21
C ALA A 28 -3.49 6.12 -37.51
N LEU A 29 -3.33 5.01 -36.82
CA LEU A 29 -2.06 4.60 -36.19
C LEU A 29 -1.05 3.96 -37.14
N ALA A 30 -1.46 3.55 -38.33
CA ALA A 30 -0.57 2.87 -39.29
C ALA A 30 0.74 3.64 -39.59
N PRO A 31 0.75 4.98 -39.76
CA PRO A 31 1.99 5.73 -40.02
C PRO A 31 2.95 5.73 -38.83
N TYR A 32 2.48 5.49 -37.61
CA TYR A 32 3.31 5.44 -36.40
C TYR A 32 3.96 4.06 -36.15
N LYS A 33 3.51 3.01 -36.84
CA LYS A 33 4.10 1.68 -36.77
C LYS A 33 5.42 1.62 -37.52
N ARG A 34 6.50 2.09 -36.88
CA ARG A 34 7.82 2.21 -37.49
C ARG A 34 8.83 1.17 -37.01
N LEU A 35 8.64 0.61 -35.81
CA LEU A 35 9.62 -0.27 -35.19
C LEU A 35 9.61 -1.68 -35.81
N PRO A 36 10.77 -2.20 -36.25
CA PRO A 36 10.88 -3.56 -36.73
C PRO A 36 10.68 -4.57 -35.58
N ARG A 37 10.16 -5.74 -35.91
CA ARG A 37 9.92 -6.80 -34.92
C ARG A 37 11.18 -7.21 -34.17
N LEU A 38 12.33 -7.20 -34.85
CA LEU A 38 13.60 -7.58 -34.26
C LEU A 38 14.00 -6.61 -33.13
N THR A 39 13.90 -5.31 -33.36
CA THR A 39 14.21 -4.29 -32.34
C THR A 39 13.31 -4.42 -31.12
N CYS A 40 12.00 -4.53 -31.32
CA CYS A 40 11.05 -4.77 -30.21
C CYS A 40 11.35 -6.09 -29.47
N GLY A 41 11.72 -7.14 -30.20
CA GLY A 41 12.10 -8.43 -29.62
C GLY A 41 13.37 -8.36 -28.79
N ILE A 42 14.42 -7.72 -29.29
CA ILE A 42 15.68 -7.54 -28.56
C ILE A 42 15.45 -6.68 -27.30
N ALA A 43 14.74 -5.56 -27.41
CA ALA A 43 14.45 -4.69 -26.27
C ALA A 43 13.64 -5.41 -25.19
N THR A 44 12.56 -6.11 -25.57
CA THR A 44 11.73 -6.88 -24.63
C THR A 44 12.51 -8.07 -24.04
N GLY A 45 13.35 -8.73 -24.84
CA GLY A 45 14.22 -9.82 -24.36
C GLY A 45 15.26 -9.35 -23.34
N ALA A 46 15.90 -8.20 -23.59
CA ALA A 46 16.83 -7.58 -22.65
C ALA A 46 16.14 -7.20 -21.33
N LEU A 47 14.92 -6.65 -21.39
CA LEU A 47 14.12 -6.38 -20.21
C LEU A 47 13.77 -7.66 -19.44
N CYS A 48 13.37 -8.74 -20.14
CA CYS A 48 13.11 -10.03 -19.48
C CYS A 48 14.36 -10.58 -18.78
N ALA A 49 15.55 -10.44 -19.37
CA ALA A 49 16.80 -10.86 -18.74
C ALA A 49 17.10 -10.04 -17.48
N LEU A 50 16.92 -8.71 -17.55
CA LEU A 50 17.08 -7.81 -16.41
C LEU A 50 16.07 -8.16 -15.30
N TYR A 51 14.82 -8.42 -15.65
CA TYR A 51 13.77 -8.82 -14.70
C TYR A 51 14.05 -10.17 -14.03
N SER A 52 14.62 -11.13 -14.79
CA SER A 52 15.05 -12.41 -14.21
C SER A 52 16.10 -12.20 -13.12
N LEU A 53 17.09 -11.34 -13.39
CA LEU A 53 18.13 -11.00 -12.41
C LEU A 53 17.54 -10.27 -11.20
N PHE A 54 16.70 -9.25 -11.44
CA PHE A 54 16.07 -8.48 -10.38
C PHE A 54 15.17 -9.37 -9.49
N PHE A 55 14.38 -10.27 -10.10
CA PHE A 55 13.53 -11.20 -9.37
C PHE A 55 14.34 -12.17 -8.51
N ALA A 56 15.45 -12.68 -9.04
CA ALA A 56 16.36 -13.55 -8.29
C ALA A 56 16.96 -12.83 -7.08
N LEU A 57 17.39 -11.56 -7.23
CA LEU A 57 17.90 -10.74 -6.13
C LEU A 57 16.83 -10.48 -5.07
N GLN A 58 15.63 -10.11 -5.48
CA GLN A 58 14.49 -9.87 -4.57
C GLN A 58 14.10 -11.12 -3.78
N LEU A 59 14.15 -12.28 -4.43
CA LEU A 59 13.86 -13.56 -3.78
C LEU A 59 14.97 -13.93 -2.77
N ALA A 60 16.24 -13.70 -3.13
CA ALA A 60 17.38 -13.93 -2.25
C ALA A 60 17.33 -13.03 -1.00
N GLU A 61 17.05 -11.74 -1.18
CA GLU A 61 16.84 -10.80 -0.07
C GLU A 61 15.71 -11.25 0.85
N TRP A 62 14.58 -11.68 0.28
CA TRP A 62 13.45 -12.14 1.08
C TRP A 62 13.79 -13.42 1.87
N THR A 63 14.41 -14.40 1.24
CA THR A 63 14.83 -15.62 1.94
C THR A 63 15.84 -15.34 3.04
N ALA A 64 16.77 -14.41 2.83
CA ALA A 64 17.73 -13.97 3.85
C ALA A 64 17.01 -13.27 5.02
N ALA A 65 16.03 -12.41 4.75
CA ALA A 65 15.24 -11.74 5.76
C ALA A 65 14.39 -12.69 6.61
N MET A 66 13.90 -13.79 6.02
CA MET A 66 13.13 -14.82 6.76
C MET A 66 14.00 -15.82 7.54
N GLY A 67 15.26 -15.99 7.16
CA GLY A 67 16.20 -16.94 7.78
C GLY A 67 17.16 -16.32 8.79
N GLY A 68 17.20 -14.99 8.93
CA GLY A 68 18.09 -14.26 9.83
C GLY A 68 17.51 -13.98 11.22
N PRO A 69 18.32 -13.48 12.16
CA PRO A 69 17.83 -12.89 13.40
C PRO A 69 16.90 -11.73 13.01
N GLY A 70 15.64 -11.80 13.44
CA GLY A 70 14.53 -10.97 12.95
C GLY A 70 14.91 -9.52 12.69
N LEU A 71 14.44 -9.00 11.56
CA LEU A 71 14.61 -7.59 11.18
C LEU A 71 14.10 -6.70 12.31
N THR A 72 14.85 -5.67 12.64
CA THR A 72 14.34 -4.61 13.52
C THR A 72 13.13 -3.93 12.88
N ALA A 73 12.20 -3.40 13.66
CA ALA A 73 10.99 -2.77 13.16
C ALA A 73 11.25 -1.69 12.08
N PRO A 74 12.24 -0.76 12.23
CA PRO A 74 12.55 0.22 11.20
C PRO A 74 13.10 -0.41 9.90
N GLU A 75 13.94 -1.44 9.99
CA GLU A 75 14.49 -2.14 8.81
C GLU A 75 13.40 -2.88 8.04
N ALA A 76 12.50 -3.57 8.75
CA ALA A 76 11.34 -4.23 8.14
C ALA A 76 10.39 -3.23 7.45
N SER A 77 10.22 -2.05 8.04
CA SER A 77 9.41 -0.97 7.46
C SER A 77 10.03 -0.42 6.17
N ALA A 78 11.31 -0.08 6.19
CA ALA A 78 12.03 0.42 5.02
C ALA A 78 12.03 -0.61 3.89
N PHE A 79 12.34 -1.87 4.19
CA PHE A 79 12.34 -2.96 3.22
C PHE A 79 10.99 -3.17 2.53
N ALA A 80 9.89 -3.07 3.30
CA ALA A 80 8.55 -3.27 2.75
C ALA A 80 8.08 -2.07 1.91
N VAL A 81 8.32 -0.85 2.37
CA VAL A 81 7.86 0.37 1.70
C VAL A 81 8.66 0.65 0.44
N ASP A 82 9.98 0.61 0.50
CA ASP A 82 10.84 0.89 -0.65
C ASP A 82 10.66 -0.19 -1.73
N GLY A 83 10.66 -1.47 -1.32
CA GLY A 83 10.41 -2.57 -2.25
C GLY A 83 9.03 -2.53 -2.91
N PHE A 84 7.99 -2.03 -2.22
CA PHE A 84 6.67 -1.84 -2.81
C PHE A 84 6.69 -0.78 -3.92
N TRP A 85 7.30 0.39 -3.66
CA TRP A 85 7.37 1.48 -4.64
C TRP A 85 8.21 1.12 -5.87
N GLU A 86 9.30 0.37 -5.69
CA GLU A 86 10.12 -0.16 -6.78
C GLU A 86 9.30 -1.08 -7.69
N LEU A 87 8.62 -2.07 -7.12
CA LEU A 87 7.78 -3.01 -7.86
C LEU A 87 6.61 -2.32 -8.57
N LEU A 88 6.01 -1.31 -7.95
CA LEU A 88 4.96 -0.52 -8.58
C LEU A 88 5.47 0.25 -9.82
N ARG A 89 6.67 0.86 -9.73
CA ARG A 89 7.28 1.56 -10.87
C ARG A 89 7.59 0.59 -12.02
N ILE A 90 8.10 -0.61 -11.72
CA ILE A 90 8.33 -1.66 -12.71
C ILE A 90 7.01 -2.05 -13.39
N GLN A 91 5.94 -2.24 -12.63
CA GLN A 91 4.63 -2.59 -13.18
C GLN A 91 4.06 -1.52 -14.11
N LEU A 92 4.23 -0.25 -13.78
CA LEU A 92 3.84 0.86 -14.66
C LEU A 92 4.69 0.91 -15.93
N LEU A 93 5.99 0.64 -15.81
CA LEU A 93 6.89 0.54 -16.95
C LEU A 93 6.48 -0.63 -17.88
N ASP A 94 6.10 -1.77 -17.34
CA ASP A 94 5.62 -2.94 -18.09
C ASP A 94 4.41 -2.59 -18.94
N ILE A 95 3.44 -1.90 -18.36
CA ILE A 95 2.24 -1.44 -19.08
C ILE A 95 2.64 -0.48 -20.19
N ALA A 96 3.56 0.46 -19.93
CA ALA A 96 4.04 1.43 -20.93
C ALA A 96 4.80 0.73 -22.07
N VAL A 97 5.65 -0.25 -21.78
CA VAL A 97 6.39 -1.04 -22.78
C VAL A 97 5.42 -1.86 -23.63
N LEU A 98 4.45 -2.55 -23.02
CA LEU A 98 3.43 -3.32 -23.76
C LEU A 98 2.58 -2.41 -24.66
N ALA A 99 2.18 -1.25 -24.16
CA ALA A 99 1.46 -0.27 -24.97
C ALA A 99 2.35 0.26 -26.11
N GLY A 100 3.60 0.62 -25.83
CA GLY A 100 4.56 1.06 -26.83
C GLY A 100 4.77 0.02 -27.93
N VAL A 101 5.00 -1.23 -27.56
CA VAL A 101 5.15 -2.31 -28.53
C VAL A 101 3.86 -2.52 -29.33
N HIS A 102 2.70 -2.48 -28.68
CA HIS A 102 1.40 -2.66 -29.36
C HIS A 102 1.14 -1.56 -30.42
N PHE A 103 1.47 -0.32 -30.09
CA PHE A 103 1.19 0.83 -30.97
C PHE A 103 2.30 1.09 -32.02
N LEU A 104 3.56 0.83 -31.69
CA LEU A 104 4.71 1.22 -32.52
C LEU A 104 5.29 0.07 -33.35
N ALA A 105 5.08 -1.20 -32.96
CA ALA A 105 5.62 -2.33 -33.67
C ALA A 105 4.86 -2.62 -34.97
N LYS A 106 5.59 -2.84 -36.06
CA LYS A 106 5.02 -3.25 -37.36
C LYS A 106 4.39 -4.64 -37.31
N ARG A 107 4.92 -5.53 -36.50
CA ARG A 107 4.42 -6.91 -36.32
C ARG A 107 4.39 -7.26 -34.83
N PRO A 108 3.44 -8.11 -34.41
CA PRO A 108 3.35 -8.52 -33.01
C PRO A 108 4.61 -9.28 -32.58
N LEU A 109 4.92 -9.22 -31.28
CA LEU A 109 5.99 -9.99 -30.65
C LEU A 109 5.74 -11.50 -30.79
N PRO A 110 6.78 -12.33 -30.71
CA PRO A 110 6.62 -13.77 -30.51
C PRO A 110 5.78 -14.04 -29.27
N LYS A 111 4.80 -14.96 -29.38
CA LYS A 111 3.89 -15.27 -28.27
C LYS A 111 4.63 -15.69 -27.00
N ALA A 112 5.71 -16.47 -27.14
CA ALA A 112 6.51 -16.91 -26.00
C ALA A 112 7.14 -15.72 -25.25
N LEU A 113 7.72 -14.76 -25.97
CA LEU A 113 8.35 -13.59 -25.38
C LEU A 113 7.32 -12.65 -24.73
N ALA A 114 6.17 -12.45 -25.40
CA ALA A 114 5.08 -11.67 -24.85
C ALA A 114 4.48 -12.32 -23.58
N ALA A 115 4.33 -13.65 -23.58
CA ALA A 115 3.86 -14.39 -22.40
C ALA A 115 4.87 -14.32 -21.24
N LEU A 116 6.16 -14.48 -21.54
CA LEU A 116 7.22 -14.35 -20.54
C LEU A 116 7.22 -12.96 -19.89
N PHE A 117 7.14 -11.91 -20.70
CA PHE A 117 7.09 -10.53 -20.23
C PHE A 117 5.86 -10.24 -19.36
N CYS A 118 4.66 -10.65 -19.82
CA CYS A 118 3.43 -10.55 -19.01
C CYS A 118 3.51 -11.41 -17.73
N GLY A 119 4.17 -12.57 -17.80
CA GLY A 119 4.42 -13.43 -16.66
C GLY A 119 5.25 -12.76 -15.57
N PHE A 120 6.30 -12.01 -15.94
CA PHE A 120 7.05 -11.19 -14.98
C PHE A 120 6.19 -10.11 -14.34
N GLY A 121 5.32 -9.43 -15.10
CA GLY A 121 4.39 -8.46 -14.54
C GLY A 121 3.46 -9.08 -13.46
N VAL A 122 2.93 -10.28 -13.71
CA VAL A 122 2.14 -11.02 -12.72
C VAL A 122 2.99 -11.42 -11.51
N ALA A 123 4.22 -11.92 -11.74
CA ALA A 123 5.11 -12.34 -10.66
C ALA A 123 5.51 -11.16 -9.75
N PHE A 124 5.80 -9.99 -10.32
CA PHE A 124 6.09 -8.78 -9.56
C PHE A 124 4.88 -8.29 -8.76
N ALA A 125 3.68 -8.33 -9.33
CA ALA A 125 2.47 -7.96 -8.60
C ALA A 125 2.22 -8.91 -7.40
N LEU A 126 2.47 -10.21 -7.57
CA LEU A 126 2.37 -11.19 -6.49
C LEU A 126 3.43 -10.95 -5.41
N LEU A 127 4.68 -10.69 -5.80
CA LEU A 127 5.77 -10.39 -4.87
C LEU A 127 5.49 -9.12 -4.06
N ALA A 128 5.01 -8.05 -4.73
CA ALA A 128 4.62 -6.81 -4.06
C ALA A 128 3.46 -7.04 -3.09
N GLY A 129 2.47 -7.84 -3.49
CA GLY A 129 1.34 -8.22 -2.63
C GLY A 129 1.79 -9.01 -1.41
N ALA A 130 2.73 -9.94 -1.57
CA ALA A 130 3.28 -10.72 -0.46
C ALA A 130 4.09 -9.83 0.52
N LYS A 131 4.92 -8.90 0.01
CA LYS A 131 5.63 -7.91 0.85
C LYS A 131 4.64 -7.02 1.61
N LEU A 132 3.61 -6.51 0.94
CA LEU A 132 2.56 -5.70 1.58
C LEU A 132 1.79 -6.49 2.64
N ALA A 133 1.45 -7.76 2.38
CA ALA A 133 0.78 -8.62 3.34
C ALA A 133 1.65 -8.90 4.58
N ALA A 134 2.95 -9.16 4.39
CA ALA A 134 3.89 -9.31 5.50
C ALA A 134 3.98 -8.02 6.33
N TYR A 135 4.03 -6.87 5.67
CA TYR A 135 4.06 -5.57 6.34
C TYR A 135 2.78 -5.28 7.14
N ILE A 136 1.60 -5.60 6.58
CA ILE A 136 0.33 -5.46 7.30
C ILE A 136 0.26 -6.38 8.53
N ARG A 137 0.81 -7.59 8.44
CA ARG A 137 0.85 -8.52 9.58
C ARG A 137 1.71 -7.98 10.73
N LEU A 138 2.85 -7.35 10.41
CA LEU A 138 3.77 -6.82 11.42
C LEU A 138 3.28 -5.51 12.03
N PHE A 139 2.81 -4.58 11.20
CA PHE A 139 2.55 -3.18 11.58
C PHE A 139 1.06 -2.79 11.56
N GLY A 140 0.16 -3.76 11.42
CA GLY A 140 -1.28 -3.51 11.37
C GLY A 140 -1.78 -2.97 10.03
N PHE A 141 -3.09 -2.80 9.92
CA PHE A 141 -3.78 -2.36 8.72
C PHE A 141 -4.09 -0.87 8.81
N THR A 142 -3.76 -0.11 7.76
CA THR A 142 -4.03 1.34 7.68
C THR A 142 -4.77 1.68 6.39
N PRO A 143 -5.51 2.81 6.29
CA PRO A 143 -6.22 3.21 5.07
C PRO A 143 -5.30 3.29 3.84
N ARG A 144 -4.08 3.81 4.01
CA ARG A 144 -3.09 3.88 2.91
C ARG A 144 -2.66 2.50 2.43
N ARG A 145 -2.43 1.53 3.34
CA ARG A 145 -2.08 0.15 3.01
C ARG A 145 -3.25 -0.58 2.35
N GLY A 146 -4.47 -0.31 2.81
CA GLY A 146 -5.69 -0.81 2.19
C GLY A 146 -5.85 -0.36 0.74
N ALA A 147 -5.69 0.94 0.48
CA ALA A 147 -5.73 1.50 -0.86
C ALA A 147 -4.63 0.93 -1.77
N ALA A 148 -3.40 0.76 -1.24
CA ALA A 148 -2.29 0.13 -1.96
C ALA A 148 -2.59 -1.33 -2.31
N GLY A 149 -3.15 -2.10 -1.38
CA GLY A 149 -3.55 -3.49 -1.61
C GLY A 149 -4.66 -3.64 -2.65
N TRP A 150 -5.66 -2.77 -2.61
CA TRP A 150 -6.70 -2.70 -3.64
C TRP A 150 -6.11 -2.41 -5.01
N PHE A 151 -5.27 -1.38 -5.13
CA PHE A 151 -4.64 -1.01 -6.39
C PHE A 151 -3.76 -2.14 -6.95
N LEU A 152 -2.98 -2.80 -6.11
CA LEU A 152 -2.18 -3.97 -6.48
C LEU A 152 -3.03 -5.13 -6.99
N THR A 153 -4.18 -5.38 -6.36
CA THR A 153 -5.12 -6.42 -6.80
C THR A 153 -5.66 -6.11 -8.20
N VAL A 154 -5.99 -4.85 -8.47
CA VAL A 154 -6.41 -4.41 -9.82
C VAL A 154 -5.29 -4.62 -10.83
N LEU A 155 -4.05 -4.23 -10.51
CA LEU A 155 -2.89 -4.43 -11.39
C LEU A 155 -2.62 -5.91 -11.65
N LEU A 156 -2.74 -6.77 -10.63
CA LEU A 156 -2.61 -8.21 -10.77
C LEU A 156 -3.65 -8.78 -11.74
N VAL A 157 -4.91 -8.40 -11.59
CA VAL A 157 -5.98 -8.81 -12.50
C VAL A 157 -5.70 -8.35 -13.93
N TRP A 158 -5.24 -7.11 -14.11
CA TRP A 158 -4.84 -6.60 -15.41
C TRP A 158 -3.67 -7.38 -16.01
N GLY A 159 -2.64 -7.69 -15.21
CA GLY A 159 -1.51 -8.52 -15.63
C GLY A 159 -1.96 -9.90 -16.13
N VAL A 160 -2.85 -10.55 -15.38
CA VAL A 160 -3.44 -11.85 -15.76
C VAL A 160 -4.27 -11.72 -17.04
N LEU A 161 -5.10 -10.69 -17.18
CA LEU A 161 -5.88 -10.44 -18.40
C LEU A 161 -4.98 -10.24 -19.63
N LEU A 162 -3.87 -9.51 -19.47
CA LEU A 162 -2.89 -9.31 -20.53
C LEU A 162 -2.19 -10.63 -20.89
N LEU A 163 -1.81 -11.42 -19.91
CA LEU A 163 -1.22 -12.75 -20.13
C LEU A 163 -2.19 -13.68 -20.86
N VAL A 164 -3.46 -13.75 -20.46
CA VAL A 164 -4.49 -14.54 -21.13
C VAL A 164 -4.72 -14.05 -22.57
N ARG A 165 -4.68 -12.73 -22.79
CA ARG A 165 -4.83 -12.13 -24.12
C ARG A 165 -3.74 -12.57 -25.12
N VAL A 166 -2.54 -12.92 -24.64
CA VAL A 166 -1.47 -13.45 -25.53
C VAL A 166 -1.90 -14.77 -26.18
N PHE A 167 -2.67 -15.59 -25.45
CA PHE A 167 -3.11 -16.92 -25.93
C PHE A 167 -4.52 -16.92 -26.54
N LYS A 168 -5.43 -16.10 -25.96
CA LYS A 168 -6.85 -16.03 -26.37
C LYS A 168 -7.22 -14.60 -26.74
N PRO A 169 -7.93 -14.35 -27.85
CA PRO A 169 -8.35 -13.01 -28.27
C PRO A 169 -9.51 -12.50 -27.40
N ILE A 170 -9.21 -12.07 -26.17
CA ILE A 170 -10.18 -11.47 -25.27
C ILE A 170 -10.12 -9.93 -25.32
N PRO A 171 -11.22 -9.23 -25.06
CA PRO A 171 -11.26 -7.76 -24.98
C PRO A 171 -10.70 -7.30 -23.61
N ALA A 172 -9.43 -7.62 -23.32
CA ALA A 172 -8.79 -7.41 -22.01
C ALA A 172 -8.94 -5.98 -21.48
N ALA A 173 -8.84 -4.95 -22.35
CA ALA A 173 -9.00 -3.56 -21.92
C ALA A 173 -10.43 -3.26 -21.41
N ARG A 174 -11.47 -3.76 -22.10
CA ARG A 174 -12.87 -3.56 -21.66
C ARG A 174 -13.14 -4.28 -20.34
N ILE A 175 -12.67 -5.53 -20.23
CA ILE A 175 -12.81 -6.31 -19.00
C ILE A 175 -12.04 -5.63 -17.86
N GLY A 176 -10.82 -5.16 -18.12
CA GLY A 176 -9.99 -4.48 -17.12
C GLY A 176 -10.62 -3.17 -16.61
N ILE A 177 -11.22 -2.37 -17.50
CA ILE A 177 -11.95 -1.16 -17.10
C ILE A 177 -13.20 -1.53 -16.28
N ALA A 178 -13.95 -2.56 -16.68
CA ALA A 178 -15.10 -3.03 -15.92
C ALA A 178 -14.70 -3.52 -14.52
N VAL A 179 -13.61 -4.28 -14.41
CA VAL A 179 -13.06 -4.74 -13.12
C VAL A 179 -12.66 -3.56 -12.26
N LEU A 180 -11.97 -2.55 -12.81
CA LEU A 180 -11.60 -1.34 -12.09
C LEU A 180 -12.85 -0.62 -11.57
N ALA A 181 -13.86 -0.41 -12.41
CA ALA A 181 -15.10 0.28 -12.03
C ALA A 181 -15.86 -0.48 -10.94
N VAL A 182 -16.07 -1.79 -11.13
CA VAL A 182 -16.78 -2.63 -10.16
C VAL A 182 -16.02 -2.71 -8.84
N SER A 183 -14.71 -2.93 -8.87
CA SER A 183 -13.90 -2.99 -7.65
C SER A 183 -13.89 -1.68 -6.88
N PHE A 184 -13.91 -0.54 -7.59
CA PHE A 184 -14.00 0.78 -6.95
C PHE A 184 -15.36 0.99 -6.26
N VAL A 185 -16.47 0.58 -6.91
CA VAL A 185 -17.81 0.63 -6.31
C VAL A 185 -17.88 -0.29 -5.09
N VAL A 186 -17.35 -1.52 -5.20
CA VAL A 186 -17.31 -2.46 -4.07
C VAL A 186 -16.51 -1.87 -2.91
N LEU A 187 -15.35 -1.27 -3.19
CA LEU A 187 -14.54 -0.60 -2.16
C LEU A 187 -15.33 0.50 -1.44
N GLY A 188 -16.07 1.33 -2.19
CA GLY A 188 -16.91 2.38 -1.60
C GLY A 188 -18.11 1.85 -0.80
N CYS A 189 -18.67 0.68 -1.19
CA CYS A 189 -19.82 0.08 -0.50
C CYS A 189 -19.43 -0.75 0.73
N THR A 190 -18.17 -1.17 0.88
CA THR A 190 -17.73 -2.07 1.96
C THR A 190 -17.28 -1.36 3.22
N ASP A 191 -17.30 -0.03 3.25
CA ASP A 191 -16.84 0.79 4.38
C ASP A 191 -15.48 0.31 4.93
N PRO A 192 -14.40 0.45 4.14
CA PRO A 192 -13.08 -0.08 4.51
C PRO A 192 -12.53 0.57 5.78
N ASP A 193 -12.88 1.84 6.02
CA ASP A 193 -12.38 2.60 7.16
C ASP A 193 -12.90 2.01 8.48
N ARG A 194 -14.18 1.65 8.54
CA ARG A 194 -14.75 0.96 9.69
C ARG A 194 -14.06 -0.39 9.96
N ARG A 195 -13.83 -1.19 8.94
CA ARG A 195 -13.13 -2.49 9.07
C ARG A 195 -11.69 -2.34 9.55
N ILE A 196 -11.01 -1.29 9.11
CA ILE A 196 -9.65 -0.97 9.55
C ILE A 196 -9.67 -0.58 11.03
N ALA A 197 -10.60 0.26 11.44
CA ALA A 197 -10.75 0.66 12.84
C ALA A 197 -11.04 -0.56 13.74
N GLU A 198 -12.00 -1.41 13.36
CA GLU A 198 -12.34 -2.65 14.08
C GLU A 198 -11.11 -3.59 14.16
N ALA A 199 -10.35 -3.76 13.09
CA ALA A 199 -9.14 -4.59 13.09
C ALA A 199 -8.05 -4.03 14.01
N THR A 200 -7.87 -2.71 14.04
CA THR A 200 -6.90 -2.03 14.92
C THR A 200 -7.26 -2.23 16.39
N LEU A 201 -8.54 -2.07 16.75
CA LEU A 201 -9.04 -2.32 18.10
C LEU A 201 -8.85 -3.78 18.52
N THR A 202 -9.23 -4.72 17.64
CA THR A 202 -9.09 -6.16 17.92
C THR A 202 -7.63 -6.56 18.17
N ARG A 203 -6.67 -6.04 17.40
CA ARG A 203 -5.24 -6.30 17.60
C ARG A 203 -4.75 -5.77 18.94
N TRP A 204 -5.22 -4.58 19.34
CA TRP A 204 -4.89 -3.99 20.62
C TRP A 204 -5.52 -4.78 21.78
N GLU A 205 -6.80 -5.17 21.70
CA GLU A 205 -7.49 -6.00 22.69
C GLU A 205 -6.81 -7.37 22.89
N GLN A 206 -6.34 -7.96 21.80
CA GLN A 206 -5.59 -9.24 21.83
C GLN A 206 -4.16 -9.11 22.36
N GLY A 207 -3.69 -7.88 22.62
CA GLY A 207 -2.33 -7.64 23.11
C GLY A 207 -1.23 -7.78 22.07
N ILE A 208 -1.58 -7.85 20.78
CA ILE A 208 -0.63 -7.90 19.68
C ILE A 208 0.09 -6.55 19.55
N ASP A 209 -0.69 -5.47 19.59
CA ASP A 209 -0.16 -4.11 19.59
C ASP A 209 -0.20 -3.57 21.03
N PRO A 210 0.94 -3.19 21.61
CA PRO A 210 1.00 -2.73 23.00
C PRO A 210 0.32 -1.36 23.16
N VAL A 211 0.32 -0.53 22.13
CA VAL A 211 -0.24 0.82 22.10
C VAL A 211 -1.37 0.89 21.09
N LEU A 212 -2.49 1.51 21.46
CA LEU A 212 -3.58 1.77 20.53
C LEU A 212 -3.19 2.86 19.54
N ASP A 213 -3.23 2.55 18.24
CA ASP A 213 -2.93 3.50 17.16
C ASP A 213 -4.11 4.47 16.94
N THR A 214 -4.17 5.52 17.76
CA THR A 214 -5.19 6.56 17.66
C THR A 214 -5.11 7.34 16.35
N GLY A 215 -3.92 7.38 15.71
CA GLY A 215 -3.74 8.01 14.40
C GLY A 215 -4.49 7.26 13.30
N VAL A 216 -4.46 5.93 13.32
CA VAL A 216 -5.24 5.10 12.39
C VAL A 216 -6.73 5.26 12.64
N LEU A 217 -7.17 5.25 13.89
CA LEU A 217 -8.60 5.45 14.23
C LEU A 217 -9.11 6.81 13.76
N SER A 218 -8.32 7.87 13.99
CA SER A 218 -8.64 9.22 13.50
C SER A 218 -8.68 9.28 11.96
N ALA A 219 -7.73 8.64 11.28
CA ALA A 219 -7.68 8.59 9.82
C ALA A 219 -8.86 7.83 9.20
N CYS A 220 -9.44 6.87 9.94
CA CYS A 220 -10.65 6.14 9.56
C CYS A 220 -11.94 6.93 9.85
N GLY A 221 -11.85 8.15 10.39
CA GLY A 221 -13.03 8.93 10.76
C GLY A 221 -13.83 8.28 11.90
N ALA A 222 -13.20 7.43 12.70
CA ALA A 222 -13.81 6.78 13.84
C ALA A 222 -14.01 7.79 14.98
N THR A 223 -14.90 8.78 14.73
CA THR A 223 -15.23 9.89 15.64
C THR A 223 -15.88 9.40 16.94
N GLN A 224 -16.46 8.21 16.93
CA GLN A 224 -16.94 7.53 18.14
C GLN A 224 -15.82 7.25 19.17
N TYR A 225 -14.55 7.27 18.74
CA TYR A 225 -13.37 7.15 19.60
C TYR A 225 -12.65 8.50 19.81
N SER A 226 -13.27 9.60 19.38
CA SER A 226 -12.82 10.98 19.65
C SER A 226 -13.77 11.64 20.64
N GLY A 227 -13.25 12.34 21.66
CA GLY A 227 -14.06 12.98 22.69
C GLY A 227 -14.17 12.14 23.96
N GLU A 228 -15.32 12.15 24.62
CA GLU A 228 -15.56 11.47 25.92
C GLU A 228 -15.31 9.94 25.87
N GLU A 229 -15.55 9.28 24.73
CA GLU A 229 -15.26 7.85 24.57
C GLU A 229 -13.76 7.53 24.42
N LYS A 230 -12.95 8.53 24.10
CA LYS A 230 -11.49 8.40 24.00
C LYS A 230 -10.83 8.26 25.37
N GLU A 231 -11.36 8.90 26.39
CA GLU A 231 -10.80 8.88 27.75
C GLU A 231 -10.74 7.47 28.36
N PRO A 232 -11.81 6.64 28.33
CA PRO A 232 -11.75 5.27 28.85
C PRO A 232 -10.74 4.38 28.12
N LEU A 233 -10.62 4.53 26.79
CA LEU A 233 -9.67 3.79 26.00
C LEU A 233 -8.23 4.23 26.27
N LEU A 234 -8.00 5.52 26.40
CA LEU A 234 -6.69 6.09 26.76
C LEU A 234 -6.28 5.63 28.15
N MET A 235 -7.22 5.62 29.10
CA MET A 235 -7.00 5.12 30.45
C MET A 235 -6.64 3.65 30.50
N SER A 236 -7.41 2.79 29.86
CA SER A 236 -7.14 1.35 29.84
C SER A 236 -5.82 1.02 29.17
N THR A 237 -5.48 1.73 28.07
CA THR A 237 -4.20 1.62 27.37
C THR A 237 -3.06 2.06 28.29
N THR A 238 -3.17 3.23 28.91
CA THR A 238 -2.12 3.77 29.78
C THR A 238 -1.91 2.90 31.01
N THR A 239 -2.98 2.42 31.64
CA THR A 239 -2.90 1.51 32.78
C THR A 239 -2.11 0.25 32.43
N ARG A 240 -2.41 -0.35 31.28
CA ARG A 240 -1.69 -1.53 30.79
C ARG A 240 -0.23 -1.23 30.48
N LEU A 241 0.08 -0.11 29.81
CA LEU A 241 1.45 0.28 29.51
C LEU A 241 2.28 0.55 30.76
N VAL A 242 1.68 1.13 31.80
CA VAL A 242 2.34 1.31 33.11
C VAL A 242 2.61 -0.03 33.78
N GLN A 243 1.60 -0.94 33.79
CA GLN A 243 1.74 -2.28 34.36
C GLN A 243 2.79 -3.13 33.65
N ASP A 244 2.88 -3.04 32.33
CA ASP A 244 3.85 -3.77 31.49
C ASP A 244 5.25 -3.12 31.52
N GLY A 245 5.42 -1.97 32.19
CA GLY A 245 6.69 -1.22 32.25
C GLY A 245 7.11 -0.64 30.92
N TRP A 246 6.18 -0.43 29.99
CA TRP A 246 6.47 0.00 28.61
C TRP A 246 7.24 1.31 28.52
N PHE A 247 7.01 2.24 29.45
CA PHE A 247 7.67 3.54 29.49
C PHE A 247 9.13 3.47 29.91
N ILE A 248 9.52 2.47 30.69
CA ILE A 248 10.85 2.37 31.31
C ILE A 248 11.91 2.12 30.23
N GLY A 249 12.96 2.95 30.22
CA GLY A 249 14.05 2.87 29.25
C GLY A 249 13.79 3.55 27.90
N ARG A 250 12.59 4.11 27.68
CA ARG A 250 12.28 4.85 26.46
C ARG A 250 12.66 6.32 26.52
N SER A 251 12.97 6.90 25.35
CA SER A 251 13.24 8.32 25.26
C SER A 251 11.96 9.14 25.42
N LEU A 252 12.09 10.37 25.94
CA LEU A 252 10.97 11.29 25.99
C LEU A 252 10.39 11.61 24.62
N ASP A 253 11.22 11.68 23.58
CA ASP A 253 10.77 11.95 22.21
C ASP A 253 9.84 10.87 21.68
N ASP A 254 10.11 9.59 22.01
CA ASP A 254 9.25 8.46 21.63
C ASP A 254 7.91 8.51 22.40
N ILE A 255 7.96 8.89 23.66
CA ILE A 255 6.76 9.03 24.50
C ILE A 255 5.92 10.22 24.06
N TYR A 256 6.56 11.34 23.68
CA TYR A 256 5.88 12.57 23.25
C TYR A 256 5.02 12.37 21.99
N GLN A 257 5.36 11.43 21.15
CA GLN A 257 4.53 11.09 19.99
C GLN A 257 3.16 10.51 20.37
N LEU A 258 3.04 9.95 21.56
CA LEU A 258 1.81 9.30 22.05
C LEU A 258 1.06 10.14 23.08
N TYR A 259 1.78 10.87 23.93
CA TYR A 259 1.25 11.63 25.05
C TYR A 259 1.78 13.06 25.04
N TYR A 260 0.89 14.04 25.02
CA TYR A 260 1.27 15.43 25.31
C TYR A 260 1.49 15.58 26.82
N TYR A 261 2.69 15.91 27.23
CA TYR A 261 3.04 16.14 28.64
C TYR A 261 3.59 17.54 28.85
N TYR A 262 3.46 18.02 30.05
CA TYR A 262 4.08 19.26 30.53
C TYR A 262 5.14 18.94 31.58
N GLU A 263 6.18 19.76 31.64
CA GLU A 263 7.23 19.62 32.62
C GLU A 263 6.72 20.15 33.98
N ASP A 264 6.64 19.26 34.97
CA ASP A 264 6.25 19.61 36.34
C ASP A 264 7.46 20.01 37.19
N ASN A 265 8.61 19.40 36.92
CA ASN A 265 9.90 19.72 37.48
C ASN A 265 10.99 19.20 36.53
N GLN A 266 12.27 19.64 36.67
CA GLN A 266 13.35 19.25 35.73
C GLN A 266 13.50 17.74 35.45
N THR A 267 12.90 16.88 36.26
CA THR A 267 12.95 15.42 36.17
C THR A 267 11.61 14.75 36.13
N VAL A 268 10.51 15.50 36.20
CA VAL A 268 9.15 14.95 36.25
C VAL A 268 8.30 15.58 35.18
N TYR A 269 7.68 14.75 34.39
CA TYR A 269 6.74 15.11 33.32
C TYR A 269 5.37 14.52 33.62
N ALA A 270 4.34 15.29 33.43
CA ALA A 270 2.99 14.87 33.73
C ALA A 270 2.06 15.08 32.52
N THR A 271 1.12 14.19 32.31
CA THR A 271 0.01 14.36 31.38
C THR A 271 -1.30 13.99 32.02
N GLN A 272 -2.27 14.86 31.92
CA GLN A 272 -3.62 14.60 32.41
C GLN A 272 -4.35 13.73 31.39
N LEU A 273 -4.83 12.57 31.82
CA LEU A 273 -5.55 11.62 31.00
C LEU A 273 -7.07 11.85 31.05
N ASP A 274 -7.56 12.16 32.24
CA ASP A 274 -8.94 12.54 32.50
C ASP A 274 -9.03 13.48 33.72
N SER A 275 -10.25 13.79 34.19
CA SER A 275 -10.47 14.68 35.34
C SER A 275 -9.89 14.16 36.67
N THR A 276 -9.59 12.86 36.75
CA THR A 276 -9.18 12.17 37.99
C THR A 276 -7.84 11.47 37.90
N HIS A 277 -7.29 11.28 36.69
CA HIS A 277 -6.09 10.49 36.48
C HIS A 277 -5.01 11.29 35.77
N THR A 278 -3.80 11.20 36.29
CA THR A 278 -2.61 11.83 35.74
C THR A 278 -1.51 10.79 35.58
N LEU A 279 -0.96 10.65 34.36
CA LEU A 279 0.25 9.88 34.13
C LEU A 279 1.46 10.73 34.52
N ARG A 280 2.27 10.22 35.44
CA ARG A 280 3.51 10.86 35.89
C ARG A 280 4.71 10.05 35.42
N LEU A 281 5.61 10.69 34.72
CA LEU A 281 6.85 10.11 34.21
C LEU A 281 8.03 10.71 34.94
N THR A 282 8.89 9.87 35.51
CA THR A 282 10.18 10.32 36.07
C THR A 282 11.26 10.06 35.02
N VAL A 283 12.04 11.09 34.73
CA VAL A 283 13.03 11.07 33.65
C VAL A 283 14.41 11.40 34.19
N GLN A 284 15.42 10.68 33.71
CA GLN A 284 16.82 10.97 33.97
C GLN A 284 17.55 11.17 32.63
N GLY A 285 18.00 12.40 32.39
CA GLY A 285 18.48 12.83 31.07
C GLY A 285 17.31 12.90 30.07
N ASN A 286 17.30 12.06 29.02
CA ASN A 286 16.19 11.96 28.05
C ASN A 286 15.48 10.59 28.14
N THR A 287 15.68 9.84 29.22
CA THR A 287 15.17 8.46 29.34
C THR A 287 14.22 8.35 30.53
N CYS A 288 13.04 7.75 30.30
CA CYS A 288 12.07 7.50 31.36
C CYS A 288 12.58 6.37 32.28
N THR A 289 12.64 6.64 33.58
CA THR A 289 13.09 5.69 34.60
C THR A 289 11.96 5.12 35.44
N ALA A 290 10.86 5.84 35.55
CA ALA A 290 9.64 5.36 36.23
C ALA A 290 8.40 5.99 35.60
N ALA A 291 7.31 5.26 35.59
CA ALA A 291 5.98 5.72 35.16
C ALA A 291 4.94 5.30 36.20
N GLU A 292 4.14 6.22 36.65
CA GLU A 292 3.11 6.01 37.65
C GLU A 292 1.79 6.64 37.22
N LEU A 293 0.69 5.98 37.52
CA LEU A 293 -0.65 6.50 37.31
C LEU A 293 -1.18 6.99 38.64
N LEU A 294 -1.39 8.29 38.75
CA LEU A 294 -1.88 8.94 39.95
C LEU A 294 -3.39 9.19 39.81
N THR A 295 -4.15 8.87 40.83
CA THR A 295 -5.56 9.27 41.00
C THR A 295 -5.61 10.48 41.91
N ALA A 296 -6.27 11.55 41.45
CA ALA A 296 -6.46 12.79 42.22
C ALA A 296 -7.53 12.59 43.30
#